data_a56b5a4d2749ad79b58b5cce46719e70
#
_entry.id   a56b5a4d2749ad79b58b5cce46719e70
#
_cell.length_a   1.000
_cell.length_b   1.000
_cell.length_c   1.000
_cell.angle_alpha   90.00
_cell.angle_beta   90.00
_cell.angle_gamma   90.00
#
_symmetry.space_group_name_H-M   'P 1'
#
loop_
_entity.id
_entity.type
_entity.pdbx_description
1 polymer ?
#
loop_
_entity_poly.entity_id
_entity_poly.type
_entity_poly.pdbx_seq_one_letter_code
_entity_poly.pdbx_strand_id
1 'polypeptide(L)'
;MAKKRIALYPGTFDPPTLGHIDIVERAVKLVDHLIIGVAANPAKSPMFTQSERVAMVRHETKPLAGNGHATIEVRPFDLLLI
;
A
#
# COMPACT_ATOMS: atom_id res chain seq x y z
N MET A 1 -26.13 8.37 8.17
CA MET A 1 -25.21 7.32 7.72
C MET A 1 -23.80 7.85 7.59
N ALA A 2 -22.86 7.15 8.16
CA ALA A 2 -21.46 7.55 8.05
C ALA A 2 -20.97 7.27 6.63
N LYS A 3 -20.24 8.22 6.06
CA LYS A 3 -19.59 8.02 4.78
C LYS A 3 -18.39 7.10 4.96
N LYS A 4 -18.18 6.24 3.98
CA LYS A 4 -17.00 5.38 3.95
C LYS A 4 -15.77 6.22 3.69
N ARG A 5 -14.77 6.10 4.54
CA ARG A 5 -13.51 6.84 4.39
C ARG A 5 -12.51 5.96 3.66
N ILE A 6 -12.00 6.46 2.55
CA ILE A 6 -11.05 5.75 1.71
C ILE A 6 -9.79 6.59 1.61
N ALA A 7 -8.64 5.96 1.81
CA ALA A 7 -7.36 6.63 1.69
C ALA A 7 -6.48 5.91 0.66
N LEU A 8 -5.60 6.65 0.05
CA LEU A 8 -4.63 6.14 -0.91
C LEU A 8 -3.22 6.39 -0.39
N TYR A 9 -2.40 5.37 -0.39
CA TYR A 9 -1.00 5.47 0.01
C TYR A 9 -0.12 5.01 -1.16
N PRO A 10 0.39 5.94 -1.96
CA PRO A 10 1.25 5.60 -3.10
C PRO A 10 2.71 5.52 -2.70
N GLY A 11 3.46 4.69 -3.38
CA GLY A 11 4.90 4.59 -3.19
C GLY A 11 5.51 3.58 -4.12
N THR A 12 6.84 3.50 -4.14
CA THR A 12 7.53 2.51 -4.95
C THR A 12 7.73 1.19 -4.19
N PHE A 13 7.94 1.27 -2.88
CA PHE A 13 8.08 0.09 -2.01
C PHE A 13 9.13 -0.90 -2.54
N ASP A 14 10.33 -0.44 -2.79
CA ASP A 14 11.40 -1.23 -3.43
C ASP A 14 12.63 -1.37 -2.52
N PRO A 15 12.58 -2.23 -1.51
CA PRO A 15 11.43 -2.97 -1.01
C PRO A 15 10.59 -2.17 0.00
N PRO A 16 9.45 -2.68 0.44
CA PRO A 16 8.74 -2.05 1.55
C PRO A 16 9.59 -2.14 2.82
N THR A 17 9.52 -1.09 3.64
CA THR A 17 10.32 -0.98 4.87
C THR A 17 9.40 -0.97 6.08
N LEU A 18 9.99 -1.07 7.26
CA LEU A 18 9.24 -0.97 8.51
C LEU A 18 8.54 0.39 8.62
N GLY A 19 9.15 1.44 8.06
CA GLY A 19 8.51 2.76 8.03
C GLY A 19 7.22 2.76 7.21
N HIS A 20 7.23 2.07 6.06
CA HIS A 20 6.02 1.92 5.25
C HIS A 20 4.94 1.17 6.02
N ILE A 21 5.33 0.08 6.68
CA ILE A 21 4.38 -0.74 7.43
C ILE A 21 3.81 0.03 8.62
N ASP A 22 4.62 0.84 9.28
CA ASP A 22 4.16 1.68 10.39
C ASP A 22 3.07 2.66 9.93
N ILE A 23 3.25 3.25 8.75
CA ILE A 23 2.25 4.17 8.19
C ILE A 23 0.95 3.42 7.90
N VAL A 24 1.04 2.22 7.33
CA VAL A 24 -0.15 1.41 7.04
C VAL A 24 -0.86 1.05 8.34
N GLU A 25 -0.10 0.65 9.36
CA GLU A 25 -0.67 0.28 10.65
C GLU A 25 -1.48 1.42 11.28
N ARG A 26 -0.99 2.64 11.13
CA ARG A 26 -1.71 3.82 11.63
C ARG A 26 -2.91 4.14 10.76
N ALA A 27 -2.76 4.05 9.44
CA ALA A 27 -3.83 4.43 8.52
C ALA A 27 -5.05 3.52 8.65
N VAL A 28 -4.86 2.22 8.86
CA VAL A 28 -5.99 1.28 8.95
C VAL A 28 -6.90 1.55 10.15
N LYS A 29 -6.43 2.34 11.11
CA LYS A 29 -7.23 2.73 12.26
C LYS A 29 -8.06 3.99 12.00
N LEU A 30 -7.76 4.71 10.92
CA LEU A 30 -8.35 6.01 10.64
C LEU A 30 -9.34 5.98 9.48
N VAL A 31 -9.30 4.97 8.65
CA VAL A 31 -10.15 4.89 7.46
C VAL A 31 -10.87 3.55 7.41
N ASP A 32 -11.79 3.43 6.47
CA ASP A 32 -12.55 2.19 6.29
C ASP A 32 -11.94 1.30 5.22
N HIS A 33 -11.26 1.92 4.26
CA HIS A 33 -10.59 1.19 3.17
C HIS A 33 -9.31 1.91 2.80
N LEU A 34 -8.21 1.17 2.76
CA LEU A 34 -6.90 1.71 2.39
C LEU A 34 -6.44 1.07 1.09
N ILE A 35 -6.13 1.90 0.11
CA ILE A 35 -5.57 1.46 -1.15
C ILE A 35 -4.08 1.79 -1.15
N ILE A 36 -3.25 0.77 -1.26
CA ILE A 36 -1.80 0.96 -1.35
C ILE A 36 -1.43 0.84 -2.83
N GLY A 37 -0.89 1.90 -3.39
CA GLY A 37 -0.53 1.96 -4.80
C GLY A 37 0.97 1.76 -4.99
N VAL A 38 1.36 0.68 -5.65
CA VAL A 38 2.77 0.37 -5.91
C VAL A 38 3.12 0.91 -7.29
N ALA A 39 3.88 1.99 -7.33
CA ALA A 39 4.20 2.67 -8.57
C ALA A 39 5.26 1.92 -9.37
N ALA A 40 5.15 2.00 -10.69
CA ALA A 40 6.25 1.59 -11.56
C ALA A 40 7.43 2.51 -11.31
N ASN A 41 8.64 2.00 -11.50
CA ASN A 41 9.84 2.81 -11.34
C ASN A 41 10.61 2.81 -12.65
N PRO A 42 10.21 3.64 -13.62
CA PRO A 42 10.83 3.63 -14.94
C PRO A 42 12.21 4.29 -14.99
N ALA A 43 12.55 5.09 -13.99
CA ALA A 43 13.76 5.90 -14.05
C ALA A 43 15.03 5.14 -13.70
N LYS A 44 14.92 4.02 -13.01
CA LYS A 44 16.09 3.24 -12.57
C LYS A 44 15.74 1.76 -12.59
N SER A 45 16.77 0.93 -12.61
CA SER A 45 16.57 -0.50 -12.45
C SER A 45 16.10 -0.76 -11.01
N PRO A 46 14.88 -1.20 -10.81
CA PRO A 46 14.41 -1.48 -9.46
C PRO A 46 15.08 -2.74 -8.92
N MET A 47 15.17 -2.81 -7.60
CA MET A 47 15.69 -4.00 -6.94
C MET A 47 14.76 -5.19 -7.17
N PHE A 48 13.45 -4.92 -7.16
CA PHE A 48 12.41 -5.92 -7.39
C PHE A 48 11.45 -5.43 -8.46
N THR A 49 10.88 -6.38 -9.21
CA THR A 49 9.85 -6.03 -10.19
C THR A 49 8.63 -5.46 -9.49
N GLN A 50 7.78 -4.77 -10.24
CA GLN A 50 6.54 -4.24 -9.68
C GLN A 50 5.67 -5.36 -9.10
N SER A 51 5.56 -6.50 -9.80
CA SER A 51 4.79 -7.64 -9.32
C SER A 51 5.35 -8.18 -8.01
N GLU A 52 6.67 -8.25 -7.90
CA GLU A 52 7.30 -8.70 -6.65
C GLU A 52 7.04 -7.73 -5.52
N ARG A 53 7.11 -6.43 -5.79
CA ARG A 53 6.85 -5.42 -4.77
C ARG A 53 5.40 -5.44 -4.31
N VAL A 54 4.45 -5.63 -5.23
CA VAL A 54 3.05 -5.78 -4.88
C VAL A 54 2.86 -6.98 -3.96
N ALA A 55 3.48 -8.11 -4.30
CA ALA A 55 3.38 -9.33 -3.48
C ALA A 55 3.98 -9.13 -2.09
N MET A 56 5.11 -8.43 -2.01
CA MET A 56 5.75 -8.13 -0.73
C MET A 56 4.85 -7.25 0.14
N VAL A 57 4.28 -6.20 -0.44
CA VAL A 57 3.39 -5.30 0.30
C VAL A 57 2.15 -6.05 0.78
N ARG A 58 1.56 -6.89 -0.07
CA ARG A 58 0.41 -7.70 0.34
C ARG A 58 0.75 -8.61 1.51
N HIS A 59 1.90 -9.25 1.44
CA HIS A 59 2.34 -10.17 2.49
C HIS A 59 2.53 -9.44 3.82
N GLU A 60 3.22 -8.30 3.77
CA GLU A 60 3.55 -7.55 4.99
C GLU A 60 2.34 -6.86 5.62
N THR A 61 1.34 -6.51 4.82
CA THR A 61 0.18 -5.77 5.33
C THR A 61 -1.02 -6.67 5.64
N LYS A 62 -1.00 -7.92 5.20
CA LYS A 62 -2.12 -8.83 5.41
C LYS A 62 -2.59 -8.92 6.86
N PRO A 63 -1.70 -9.04 7.86
CA PRO A 63 -2.16 -9.13 9.24
C PRO A 63 -2.73 -7.83 9.80
N LEU A 64 -2.58 -6.72 9.09
CA LEU A 64 -3.05 -5.43 9.55
C LEU A 64 -4.50 -5.14 9.16
N ALA A 65 -5.05 -5.90 8.22
CA ALA A 65 -6.40 -5.68 7.72
C ALA A 65 -7.45 -6.43 8.54
N GLY A 66 -8.67 -5.93 8.54
CA GLY A 66 -9.79 -6.60 9.20
C GLY A 66 -9.80 -6.38 10.71
N ASN A 67 -10.60 -7.18 11.40
CA ASN A 67 -10.73 -7.15 12.87
C ASN A 67 -11.02 -5.74 13.42
N GLY A 68 -11.95 -5.03 12.76
CA GLY A 68 -12.29 -3.66 13.16
C GLY A 68 -11.42 -2.60 12.53
N HIS A 69 -10.39 -2.98 11.78
CA HIS A 69 -9.56 -2.05 11.02
C HIS A 69 -9.98 -2.03 9.56
N ALA A 70 -9.39 -1.10 8.80
CA ALA A 70 -9.70 -0.94 7.38
C ALA A 70 -9.41 -2.21 6.59
N THR A 71 -10.14 -2.39 5.50
CA THR A 71 -9.74 -3.35 4.48
C THR A 71 -8.56 -2.76 3.71
N ILE A 72 -7.67 -3.61 3.22
CA ILE A 72 -6.48 -3.17 2.49
C ILE A 72 -6.52 -3.75 1.09
N GLU A 73 -6.28 -2.88 0.12
CA GLU A 73 -6.18 -3.26 -1.29
C GLU A 73 -4.82 -2.79 -1.79
N VAL A 74 -4.06 -3.68 -2.43
CA VAL A 74 -2.75 -3.33 -2.98
C VAL A 74 -2.84 -3.41 -4.50
N ARG A 75 -2.53 -2.30 -5.18
CA ARG A 75 -2.64 -2.21 -6.63
C ARG A 75 -1.36 -1.70 -7.26
N PRO A 76 -0.99 -2.23 -8.43
CA PRO A 76 0.09 -1.63 -9.21
C PRO A 76 -0.43 -0.40 -9.96
N PHE A 77 0.43 0.61 -10.10
CA PHE A 77 0.17 1.76 -10.95
C PHE A 77 1.23 1.81 -12.05
N ASP A 78 0.80 2.08 -13.26
CA ASP A 78 1.73 2.19 -14.39
C ASP A 78 2.41 3.54 -14.46
N LEU A 79 1.77 4.57 -13.90
CA LEU A 79 2.28 5.93 -13.95
C LEU A 79 2.60 6.44 -12.57
N LEU A 80 3.65 7.26 -12.50
CA LEU A 80 3.90 8.06 -11.31
C LEU A 80 2.93 9.23 -11.37
N LEU A 81 2.02 9.27 -10.44
CA LEU A 81 1.13 10.40 -10.31
C LEU A 81 1.90 11.50 -9.58
N ILE A 82 2.05 12.58 -10.25
CA ILE A 82 2.72 13.75 -9.68
C ILE A 82 1.68 14.71 -9.15
#